data_c7f79b8da7666cb4f85ad70d207bb5f9
#
_entry.id   c7f79b8da7666cb4f85ad70d207bb5f9
#
_cell.length_a   1.000
_cell.length_b   1.000
_cell.length_c   1.000
_cell.angle_alpha   90.00
_cell.angle_beta   90.00
_cell.angle_gamma   90.00
#
_symmetry.space_group_name_H-M   'P 1'
#
loop_
_entity.id
_entity.type
_entity.pdbx_description
1 polymer ?
#
loop_
_entity_poly.entity_id
_entity_poly.type
_entity_poly.pdbx_seq_one_letter_code
_entity_poly.pdbx_strand_id
1 'polypeptide(L)'
;MNVRDSDKYPELKPLASVRLAGVYLDEGKYDQGLTVLNAVKDAKGEEVPVYDRMGDLYLAKGDVAAARKSWEDALRHAPMTNPLVGVIEIKLNSLPKE
;
A
#
# COMPACT_ATOMS: atom_id res chain seq x y z
N MET A 1 -22.65 -14.85 -6.76
CA MET A 1 -22.24 -14.86 -7.13
C MET A 1 -21.67 -14.96 -7.08
N ASN A 2 -21.48 -14.87 -7.03
CA ASN A 2 -20.85 -14.94 -7.27
C ASN A 2 -20.02 -14.97 -7.19
N VAL A 3 -19.69 -15.26 -7.06
CA VAL A 3 -18.92 -15.22 -7.33
C VAL A 3 -18.26 -15.18 -7.50
N ARG A 4 -18.17 -15.40 -7.49
CA ARG A 4 -17.60 -15.29 -8.08
C ARG A 4 -17.19 -14.71 -8.27
N ASP A 5 -17.24 -14.76 -7.87
CA ASP A 5 -16.90 -14.07 -8.28
C ASP A 5 -15.83 -13.48 -8.11
N SER A 6 -15.23 -14.00 -7.47
CA SER A 6 -14.12 -13.30 -7.24
C SER A 6 -13.24 -13.25 -8.37
N ASP A 7 -13.12 -14.24 -9.01
CA ASP A 7 -12.36 -14.05 -10.16
C ASP A 7 -13.03 -13.09 -10.95
N LYS A 8 -14.17 -12.81 -10.70
CA LYS A 8 -14.73 -11.80 -11.35
C LYS A 8 -14.36 -10.61 -10.71
N TYR A 9 -14.06 -10.66 -9.56
CA TYR A 9 -13.72 -9.50 -8.92
C TYR A 9 -12.31 -9.26 -8.94
N PRO A 10 -11.70 -9.90 -9.68
CA PRO A 10 -10.35 -9.59 -9.87
C PRO A 10 -10.35 -8.23 -10.22
N GLU A 11 -11.41 -7.94 -10.53
CA GLU A 11 -11.58 -6.74 -10.91
C GLU A 11 -11.54 -5.81 -9.85
N LEU A 12 -11.37 -6.18 -8.72
CA LEU A 12 -11.12 -5.22 -7.71
C LEU A 12 -9.83 -4.66 -8.10
N LYS A 13 -9.86 -3.54 -8.75
CA LYS A 13 -8.68 -2.96 -9.25
C LYS A 13 -7.78 -2.50 -8.15
N PRO A 14 -6.48 -2.40 -8.42
CA PRO A 14 -5.54 -1.99 -7.39
C PRO A 14 -5.91 -0.69 -6.69
N LEU A 15 -6.44 0.29 -7.42
CA LEU A 15 -6.82 1.54 -6.76
C LEU A 15 -7.99 1.35 -5.81
N ALA A 16 -8.93 0.48 -6.15
CA ALA A 16 -10.02 0.17 -5.23
C ALA A 16 -9.49 -0.54 -4.00
N SER A 17 -8.49 -1.40 -4.17
CA SER A 17 -7.85 -2.07 -3.06
C SER A 17 -7.14 -1.08 -2.15
N VAL A 18 -6.49 -0.08 -2.73
CA VAL A 18 -5.81 0.96 -1.94
C VAL A 18 -6.84 1.73 -1.11
N ARG A 19 -7.98 2.04 -1.68
CA ARG A 19 -9.04 2.74 -0.94
C ARG A 19 -9.60 1.88 0.17
N LEU A 20 -9.85 0.61 -0.10
CA LEU A 20 -10.36 -0.29 0.92
C LEU A 20 -9.34 -0.44 2.04
N ALA A 21 -8.07 -0.56 1.70
CA ALA A 21 -7.04 -0.65 2.71
C ALA A 21 -7.00 0.61 3.56
N GLY A 22 -7.29 1.77 2.97
CA GLY A 22 -7.38 3.01 3.73
C GLY A 22 -8.51 2.99 4.75
N VAL A 23 -9.64 2.37 4.37
CA VAL A 23 -10.75 2.21 5.31
C VAL A 23 -10.32 1.30 6.46
N TYR A 24 -9.66 0.19 6.16
CA TYR A 24 -9.17 -0.70 7.20
C TYR A 24 -8.16 0.01 8.10
N LEU A 25 -7.31 0.85 7.52
CA LEU A 25 -6.35 1.62 8.30
C LEU A 25 -7.08 2.51 9.30
N ASP A 26 -8.11 3.21 8.84
CA ASP A 26 -8.89 4.09 9.71
C ASP A 26 -9.61 3.32 10.81
N GLU A 27 -9.96 2.08 10.53
CA GLU A 27 -10.66 1.25 11.51
C GLU A 27 -9.72 0.47 12.43
N GLY A 28 -8.43 0.60 12.24
CA GLY A 28 -7.47 -0.15 13.04
C GLY A 28 -7.31 -1.59 12.62
N LYS A 29 -7.83 -1.95 11.45
CA LYS A 29 -7.77 -3.33 10.97
C LYS A 29 -6.60 -3.47 10.01
N TYR A 30 -5.40 -3.36 10.55
CA TYR A 30 -4.20 -3.23 9.72
C TYR A 30 -3.88 -4.49 8.93
N ASP A 31 -4.03 -5.66 9.55
CA ASP A 31 -3.70 -6.90 8.85
C ASP A 31 -4.66 -7.15 7.70
N GLN A 32 -5.92 -6.77 7.85
CA GLN A 32 -6.89 -6.93 6.78
C GLN A 32 -6.54 -6.02 5.61
N GLY A 33 -6.10 -4.80 5.90
CA GLY A 33 -5.66 -3.89 4.85
C GLY A 33 -4.45 -4.43 4.12
N LEU A 34 -3.50 -4.99 4.86
CA LEU A 34 -2.31 -5.57 4.23
C LEU A 34 -2.66 -6.77 3.36
N THR A 35 -3.61 -7.60 3.79
CA THR A 35 -4.04 -8.74 2.99
C THR A 35 -4.61 -8.29 1.65
N VAL A 36 -5.44 -7.24 1.67
CA VAL A 36 -6.03 -6.71 0.45
C VAL A 36 -4.94 -6.21 -0.49
N LEU A 37 -3.95 -5.50 0.04
CA LEU A 37 -2.90 -4.93 -0.80
C LEU A 37 -1.93 -5.97 -1.31
N ASN A 38 -1.64 -6.99 -0.50
CA ASN A 38 -0.74 -8.04 -0.95
C ASN A 38 -1.30 -8.78 -2.16
N ALA A 39 -2.62 -8.84 -2.29
CA ALA A 39 -3.23 -9.49 -3.43
C ALA A 39 -3.00 -8.73 -4.73
N VAL A 40 -2.70 -7.42 -4.66
CA VAL A 40 -2.52 -6.61 -5.85
C VAL A 40 -1.14 -5.95 -5.94
N LYS A 41 -0.20 -6.36 -5.10
CA LYS A 41 1.08 -5.65 -5.04
C LYS A 41 1.89 -5.77 -6.32
N ASP A 42 1.62 -6.79 -7.13
CA ASP A 42 2.36 -6.98 -8.36
C ASP A 42 1.63 -6.40 -9.57
N ALA A 43 0.57 -5.64 -9.37
CA ALA A 43 -0.17 -5.06 -10.48
C ALA A 43 0.68 -3.99 -11.15
N LYS A 44 1.02 -4.21 -12.41
CA LYS A 44 1.88 -3.30 -13.12
C LYS A 44 1.24 -1.94 -13.29
N GLY A 45 2.01 -0.93 -13.02
CA GLY A 45 1.53 0.43 -13.15
C GLY A 45 0.90 0.98 -11.87
N GLU A 46 0.61 0.12 -10.90
CA GLU A 46 -0.02 0.57 -9.66
C GLU A 46 0.84 0.29 -8.44
N GLU A 47 2.11 -0.05 -8.64
CA GLU A 47 2.98 -0.42 -7.53
C GLU A 47 3.15 0.71 -6.53
N VAL A 48 3.29 1.93 -7.02
CA VAL A 48 3.60 3.04 -6.14
C VAL A 48 2.50 3.29 -5.12
N PRO A 49 1.23 3.46 -5.52
CA PRO A 49 0.20 3.67 -4.51
C PRO A 49 -0.03 2.46 -3.62
N VAL A 50 0.15 1.25 -4.15
CA VAL A 50 -0.04 0.05 -3.35
C VAL A 50 1.03 -0.02 -2.26
N TYR A 51 2.30 0.13 -2.63
CA TYR A 51 3.37 0.07 -1.64
C TYR A 51 3.31 1.24 -0.66
N ASP A 52 2.90 2.42 -1.14
CA ASP A 52 2.75 3.57 -0.25
C ASP A 52 1.72 3.27 0.83
N ARG A 53 0.57 2.73 0.45
CA ARG A 53 -0.46 2.41 1.44
C ARG A 53 -0.02 1.28 2.38
N MET A 54 0.75 0.32 1.86
CA MET A 54 1.29 -0.73 2.71
C MET A 54 2.20 -0.13 3.78
N GLY A 55 3.02 0.85 3.40
CA GLY A 55 3.86 1.53 4.38
C GLY A 55 3.06 2.18 5.49
N ASP A 56 1.94 2.83 5.12
CA ASP A 56 1.06 3.45 6.11
C ASP A 56 0.52 2.42 7.10
N LEU A 57 0.12 1.26 6.59
CA LEU A 57 -0.44 0.21 7.44
C LEU A 57 0.62 -0.39 8.35
N TYR A 58 1.82 -0.63 7.83
CA TYR A 58 2.89 -1.17 8.67
C TYR A 58 3.27 -0.18 9.76
N LEU A 59 3.34 1.11 9.43
CA LEU A 59 3.69 2.09 10.44
C LEU A 59 2.62 2.14 11.53
N ALA A 60 1.35 2.07 11.14
CA ALA A 60 0.26 2.08 12.11
C ALA A 60 0.32 0.87 13.03
N LYS A 61 0.81 -0.27 12.51
CA LYS A 61 0.97 -1.47 13.34
C LYS A 61 2.18 -1.35 14.26
N GLY A 62 3.03 -0.40 14.03
CA GLY A 62 4.27 -0.28 14.79
C GLY A 62 5.46 -0.97 14.15
N ASP A 63 5.32 -1.47 12.93
CA ASP A 63 6.40 -2.17 12.26
C ASP A 63 7.16 -1.17 11.37
N VAL A 64 8.06 -0.44 11.99
CA VAL A 64 8.80 0.62 11.30
C VAL A 64 9.66 0.07 10.19
N ALA A 65 10.30 -1.06 10.42
CA ALA A 65 11.19 -1.65 9.40
C ALA A 65 10.40 -2.04 8.15
N ALA A 66 9.23 -2.64 8.32
CA ALA A 66 8.42 -3.01 7.17
C ALA A 66 7.85 -1.77 6.47
N ALA A 67 7.51 -0.72 7.23
CA ALA A 67 7.04 0.52 6.64
C ALA A 67 8.13 1.13 5.77
N ARG A 68 9.36 1.17 6.29
CA ARG A 68 10.48 1.70 5.54
C ARG A 68 10.69 0.94 4.24
N LYS A 69 10.66 -0.39 4.33
CA LYS A 69 10.87 -1.20 3.14
C LYS A 69 9.78 -0.98 2.11
N SER A 70 8.53 -0.88 2.56
CA SER A 70 7.42 -0.66 1.63
C SER A 70 7.56 0.66 0.90
N TRP A 71 7.92 1.72 1.60
CA TRP A 71 8.10 3.02 0.96
C TRP A 71 9.33 3.04 0.05
N GLU A 72 10.39 2.32 0.43
CA GLU A 72 11.56 2.20 -0.46
C GLU A 72 11.18 1.44 -1.73
N ASP A 73 10.37 0.39 -1.60
CA ASP A 73 9.89 -0.34 -2.77
C ASP A 73 9.02 0.56 -3.64
N ALA A 74 8.19 1.40 -3.03
CA ALA A 74 7.39 2.33 -3.80
C ALA A 74 8.28 3.26 -4.63
N LEU A 75 9.33 3.80 -4.01
CA LEU A 75 10.24 4.69 -4.72
C LEU A 75 11.00 3.97 -5.83
N ARG A 76 11.29 2.69 -5.63
CA ARG A 76 11.98 1.93 -6.65
C ARG A 76 11.16 1.81 -7.91
N HIS A 77 9.84 1.82 -7.79
CA HIS A 77 8.95 1.71 -8.94
C HIS A 77 8.50 3.07 -9.46
N ALA A 78 8.81 4.16 -8.77
CA ALA A 78 8.25 5.46 -9.11
C ALA A 78 9.17 6.23 -10.05
N PRO A 79 8.67 6.73 -11.17
CA PRO A 79 9.46 7.65 -11.98
C PRO A 79 9.57 8.98 -11.24
N MET A 80 10.61 9.74 -11.55
CA MET A 80 10.84 11.01 -10.88
C MET A 80 9.67 11.98 -11.01
N THR A 81 8.86 11.79 -12.04
CA THR A 81 7.73 12.68 -12.27
C THR A 81 6.50 12.30 -11.45
N ASN A 82 6.53 11.17 -10.73
CA ASN A 82 5.38 10.74 -9.96
C ASN A 82 5.22 11.66 -8.74
N PRO A 83 4.06 12.29 -8.58
CA PRO A 83 3.88 13.22 -7.46
C PRO A 83 3.99 12.55 -6.08
N LEU A 84 3.85 11.24 -5.98
CA LEU A 84 3.99 10.59 -4.70
C LEU A 84 5.44 10.47 -4.24
N VAL A 85 6.41 10.69 -5.12
CA VAL A 85 7.82 10.57 -4.74
C VAL A 85 8.12 11.51 -3.58
N GLY A 86 7.74 12.77 -3.68
CA GLY A 86 8.01 13.72 -2.60
C GLY A 86 7.29 13.36 -1.32
N VAL A 87 6.05 12.89 -1.43
CA VAL A 87 5.27 12.50 -0.25
C VAL A 87 5.94 11.31 0.44
N ILE A 88 6.35 10.31 -0.34
CA ILE A 88 6.95 9.12 0.23
C ILE A 88 8.30 9.44 0.87
N GLU A 89 9.07 10.33 0.24
CA GLU A 89 10.35 10.72 0.83
C GLU A 89 10.16 11.41 2.17
N ILE A 90 9.13 12.24 2.29
CA ILE A 90 8.83 12.88 3.56
C ILE A 90 8.46 11.83 4.61
N LYS A 91 7.66 10.85 4.22
CA LYS A 91 7.27 9.78 5.13
C LYS A 91 8.48 9.00 5.61
N LEU A 92 9.39 8.68 4.69
CA LEU A 92 10.60 7.95 5.05
C LEU A 92 11.48 8.76 6.02
N ASN A 93 11.61 10.05 5.75
CA ASN A 93 12.44 10.88 6.61
C ASN A 93 11.82 11.10 7.98
N SER A 94 10.53 10.85 8.11
CA SER A 94 9.83 11.04 9.36
C SER A 94 9.86 9.79 10.25
N LEU A 95 10.35 8.66 9.72
CA LEU A 95 10.36 7.44 10.49
C LEU A 95 11.40 7.53 11.62
N PRO A 96 11.08 6.95 12.76
CA PRO A 96 12.05 6.92 13.85
C PRO A 96 13.23 6.05 13.46
N LYS A 97 14.37 6.36 14.01
CA LYS A 97 15.54 5.54 13.76
C LYS A 97 15.45 4.30 14.61
N GLU A 98 15.90 3.20 14.06
CA GLU A 98 15.83 1.94 14.77
C GLU A 98 17.08 1.62 15.53
#